data_a94646d3cbbff24ded6b0a796deddc00
#
_entry.id   a94646d3cbbff24ded6b0a796deddc00
#
_cell.length_a   1.000
_cell.length_b   1.000
_cell.length_c   1.000
_cell.angle_alpha   90.00
_cell.angle_beta   90.00
_cell.angle_gamma   90.00
#
_symmetry.space_group_name_H-M   'P 1'
#
loop_
_entity.id
_entity.type
_entity.pdbx_description
1 polymer ?
#
loop_
_entity_poly.entity_id
_entity_poly.type
_entity_poly.pdbx_seq_one_letter_code
_entity_poly.pdbx_strand_id
1 'polypeptide(L)'
;AHSLMHENYMDAIRAVSEETGIPFSMDLQKKYGFISMHDIRSAKGIVDKASQKKVFDPNDQLNKNPLKDVLDNFDELLKHEYVCIGGHPGFVDADLLDLTTLSLERVRDLQMVTSPVLRKLVEENKVELITYYDLY
;
A
#
# COMPACT_ATOMS: atom_id res chain seq x y z
N ALA A 1 0.89 -10.62 1.25
CA ALA A 1 -0.50 -10.19 1.45
C ALA A 1 -1.50 -11.35 1.48
N HIS A 2 -1.41 -12.35 0.60
CA HIS A 2 -2.35 -13.50 0.61
C HIS A 2 -2.25 -14.35 1.89
N SER A 3 -1.08 -14.44 2.51
CA SER A 3 -0.88 -15.14 3.78
C SER A 3 -1.69 -14.54 4.94
N LEU A 4 -1.94 -13.24 4.92
CA LEU A 4 -2.72 -12.54 5.94
C LEU A 4 -4.24 -12.82 5.88
N MET A 5 -4.70 -13.61 4.91
CA MET A 5 -6.10 -14.01 4.77
C MET A 5 -6.44 -15.33 5.49
N HIS A 6 -5.43 -16.02 6.06
CA HIS A 6 -5.62 -17.26 6.80
C HIS A 6 -5.40 -17.05 8.29
N GLU A 7 -6.36 -17.46 9.12
CA GLU A 7 -6.28 -17.36 10.59
C GLU A 7 -4.99 -17.96 11.14
N ASN A 8 -4.59 -19.14 10.69
CA ASN A 8 -3.37 -19.80 11.15
C ASN A 8 -2.11 -18.96 10.92
N TYR A 9 -2.04 -18.17 9.83
CA TYR A 9 -0.92 -17.27 9.60
C TYR A 9 -0.96 -16.05 10.51
N MET A 10 -2.15 -15.53 10.77
CA MET A 10 -2.33 -14.41 11.70
C MET A 10 -1.91 -14.80 13.11
N ASP A 11 -2.29 -15.99 13.56
CA ASP A 11 -1.93 -16.49 14.87
C ASP A 11 -0.41 -16.75 14.97
N ALA A 12 0.19 -17.32 13.93
CA ALA A 12 1.64 -17.51 13.88
C ALA A 12 2.41 -16.17 13.92
N ILE A 13 1.95 -15.16 13.17
CA ILE A 13 2.56 -13.82 13.17
C ILE A 13 2.44 -13.19 14.55
N ARG A 14 1.29 -13.29 15.22
CA ARG A 14 1.11 -12.77 16.58
C ARG A 14 2.00 -13.47 17.59
N ALA A 15 2.10 -14.80 17.51
CA ALA A 15 3.00 -15.55 18.37
C ALA A 15 4.47 -15.10 18.21
N VAL A 16 4.93 -14.92 16.97
CA VAL A 16 6.27 -14.38 16.70
C VAL A 16 6.41 -12.95 17.20
N SER A 17 5.39 -12.13 17.05
CA SER A 17 5.37 -10.74 17.56
C SER A 17 5.52 -10.72 19.09
N GLU A 18 4.81 -11.58 19.79
CA GLU A 18 4.91 -11.72 21.26
C GLU A 18 6.28 -12.22 21.69
N GLU A 19 6.82 -13.23 21.00
CA GLU A 19 8.13 -13.83 21.33
C GLU A 19 9.29 -12.85 21.10
N THR A 20 9.22 -12.08 20.01
CA THR A 20 10.31 -11.19 19.59
C THR A 20 10.18 -9.76 20.11
N GLY A 21 9.01 -9.38 20.61
CA GLY A 21 8.69 -7.98 20.95
C GLY A 21 8.56 -7.05 19.74
N ILE A 22 8.57 -7.59 18.51
CA ILE A 22 8.38 -6.81 17.29
C ILE A 22 6.87 -6.72 17.00
N PRO A 23 6.25 -5.54 17.05
CA PRO A 23 4.81 -5.40 16.87
C PRO A 23 4.34 -5.83 15.48
N PHE A 24 3.19 -6.47 15.42
CA PHE A 24 2.55 -6.78 14.16
C PHE A 24 1.98 -5.49 13.53
N SER A 25 2.39 -5.18 12.31
CA SER A 25 2.06 -3.92 11.65
C SER A 25 0.55 -3.65 11.53
N MET A 26 -0.28 -4.69 11.32
CA MET A 26 -1.73 -4.52 11.25
C MET A 26 -2.34 -4.13 12.60
N ASP A 27 -1.80 -4.63 13.69
CA ASP A 27 -2.27 -4.26 15.03
C ASP A 27 -1.88 -2.81 15.36
N LEU A 28 -0.68 -2.37 14.92
CA LEU A 28 -0.28 -0.96 15.00
C LEU A 28 -1.19 -0.07 14.15
N GLN A 29 -1.44 -0.45 12.89
CA GLN A 29 -2.34 0.32 12.02
C GLN A 29 -3.72 0.47 12.64
N LYS A 30 -4.26 -0.60 13.22
CA LYS A 30 -5.54 -0.57 13.93
C LYS A 30 -5.49 0.31 15.19
N LYS A 31 -4.43 0.17 16.00
CA LYS A 31 -4.23 0.94 17.25
C LYS A 31 -4.20 2.45 17.00
N TYR A 32 -3.51 2.87 15.94
CA TYR A 32 -3.35 4.29 15.59
C TYR A 32 -4.36 4.80 14.56
N GLY A 33 -5.31 3.98 14.12
CA GLY A 33 -6.35 4.39 13.18
C GLY A 33 -5.83 4.78 11.80
N PHE A 34 -4.87 4.05 11.27
CA PHE A 34 -4.32 4.31 9.95
C PHE A 34 -5.40 4.24 8.87
N ILE A 35 -5.35 5.20 7.96
CA ILE A 35 -6.17 5.22 6.74
C ILE A 35 -5.29 4.86 5.54
N SER A 36 -5.80 4.01 4.67
CA SER A 36 -5.14 3.64 3.43
C SER A 36 -5.81 4.28 2.20
N MET A 37 -5.11 4.27 1.06
CA MET A 37 -5.75 4.64 -0.22
C MET A 37 -6.94 3.75 -0.56
N HIS A 38 -6.94 2.48 -0.11
CA HIS A 38 -8.07 1.58 -0.28
C HIS A 38 -9.31 2.10 0.47
N ASP A 39 -9.15 2.56 1.70
CA ASP A 39 -10.25 3.09 2.52
C ASP A 39 -10.85 4.34 1.90
N ILE A 40 -9.99 5.27 1.42
CA ILE A 40 -10.44 6.50 0.74
C ILE A 40 -11.23 6.18 -0.55
N ARG A 41 -10.73 5.24 -1.35
CA ARG A 41 -11.41 4.82 -2.59
C ARG A 41 -12.73 4.13 -2.29
N SER A 42 -12.77 3.27 -1.28
CA SER A 42 -14.00 2.59 -0.84
C SER A 42 -15.05 3.57 -0.33
N ALA A 43 -14.65 4.57 0.44
CA ALA A 43 -15.55 5.62 0.92
C ALA A 43 -16.16 6.45 -0.21
N LYS A 44 -15.44 6.59 -1.34
CA LYS A 44 -15.93 7.24 -2.56
C LYS A 44 -16.72 6.31 -3.49
N GLY A 45 -16.94 5.04 -3.11
CA GLY A 45 -17.59 4.04 -3.95
C GLY A 45 -16.75 3.59 -5.15
N ILE A 46 -15.46 3.84 -5.13
CA ILE A 46 -14.54 3.43 -6.20
C ILE A 46 -14.13 1.98 -5.94
N VAL A 47 -14.66 1.08 -6.75
CA VAL A 47 -14.35 -0.34 -6.67
C VAL A 47 -13.25 -0.69 -7.66
N ASP A 48 -12.23 -1.42 -7.20
CA ASP A 48 -11.22 -1.98 -8.08
C ASP A 48 -11.83 -3.11 -8.94
N LYS A 49 -12.18 -2.77 -10.17
CA LYS A 49 -12.77 -3.72 -11.12
C LYS A 49 -11.83 -4.86 -11.49
N ALA A 50 -10.51 -4.64 -11.42
CA ALA A 50 -9.52 -5.67 -11.73
C ALA A 50 -9.54 -6.78 -10.68
N SER A 51 -9.73 -6.45 -9.41
CA SER A 51 -9.81 -7.45 -8.33
C SER A 51 -11.06 -8.33 -8.39
N GLN A 52 -12.08 -7.92 -9.15
CA GLN A 52 -13.33 -8.66 -9.34
C GLN A 52 -13.29 -9.63 -10.53
N LYS A 53 -12.28 -9.54 -11.37
CA LYS A 53 -12.15 -10.42 -12.54
C LYS A 53 -11.67 -11.81 -12.10
N LYS A 54 -12.32 -12.84 -12.64
CA LYS A 54 -11.90 -14.24 -12.43
C LYS A 54 -10.66 -14.63 -13.25
N VAL A 55 -10.33 -13.85 -14.27
CA VAL A 55 -9.22 -14.10 -15.19
C VAL A 55 -8.28 -12.89 -15.11
N PHE A 56 -7.02 -13.16 -14.89
CA PHE A 56 -5.97 -12.15 -14.90
C PHE A 56 -5.80 -11.58 -16.32
N ASP A 57 -5.81 -10.26 -16.43
CA ASP A 57 -5.50 -9.53 -17.64
C ASP A 57 -4.35 -8.55 -17.34
N PRO A 58 -3.17 -8.75 -17.94
CA PRO A 58 -2.02 -7.88 -17.70
C PRO A 58 -2.31 -6.41 -18.09
N ASN A 59 -3.24 -6.15 -19.00
CA ASN A 59 -3.61 -4.80 -19.38
C ASN A 59 -4.29 -4.03 -18.23
N ASP A 60 -4.91 -4.71 -17.28
CA ASP A 60 -5.48 -4.05 -16.09
C ASP A 60 -4.41 -3.35 -15.26
N GLN A 61 -3.19 -3.88 -15.23
CA GLN A 61 -2.06 -3.25 -14.54
C GLN A 61 -1.59 -1.96 -15.24
N LEU A 62 -1.72 -1.87 -16.55
CA LEU A 62 -1.36 -0.66 -17.31
C LEU A 62 -2.25 0.54 -16.97
N ASN A 63 -3.49 0.28 -16.60
CA ASN A 63 -4.47 1.30 -16.25
C ASN A 63 -4.33 1.82 -14.80
N LYS A 64 -3.54 1.16 -13.98
CA LYS A 64 -3.27 1.63 -12.62
C LYS A 64 -2.33 2.83 -12.64
N ASN A 65 -2.69 3.86 -11.90
CA ASN A 65 -1.86 5.04 -11.72
C ASN A 65 -1.89 5.48 -10.25
N PRO A 66 -1.15 4.78 -9.37
CA PRO A 66 -1.14 5.04 -7.94
C PRO A 66 -0.63 6.46 -7.61
N LEU A 67 0.30 7.00 -8.40
CA LEU A 67 0.73 8.40 -8.23
C LEU A 67 -0.45 9.36 -8.42
N LYS A 68 -1.19 9.21 -9.52
CA LYS A 68 -2.35 10.06 -9.78
C LYS A 68 -3.40 9.91 -8.67
N ASP A 69 -3.67 8.69 -8.23
CA ASP A 69 -4.62 8.41 -7.17
C ASP A 69 -4.24 9.13 -5.86
N VAL A 70 -2.96 9.12 -5.49
CA VAL A 70 -2.47 9.83 -4.31
C VAL A 70 -2.57 11.35 -4.50
N LEU A 71 -2.16 11.88 -5.65
CA LEU A 71 -2.22 13.32 -5.93
C LEU A 71 -3.67 13.84 -5.93
N ASP A 72 -4.60 13.13 -6.56
CA ASP A 72 -6.01 13.50 -6.62
C ASP A 72 -6.71 13.45 -5.25
N ASN A 73 -6.14 12.73 -4.29
CA ASN A 73 -6.71 12.56 -2.96
C ASN A 73 -5.83 13.15 -1.85
N PHE A 74 -4.81 13.92 -2.20
CA PHE A 74 -3.82 14.39 -1.23
C PHE A 74 -4.44 15.23 -0.11
N ASP A 75 -5.36 16.15 -0.44
CA ASP A 75 -6.09 16.95 0.54
C ASP A 75 -6.95 16.11 1.49
N GLU A 76 -7.45 14.97 1.02
CA GLU A 76 -8.21 14.05 1.86
C GLU A 76 -7.26 13.30 2.82
N LEU A 77 -6.10 12.85 2.31
CA LEU A 77 -5.07 12.21 3.12
C LEU A 77 -4.60 13.10 4.27
N LEU A 78 -4.45 14.41 4.02
CA LEU A 78 -4.03 15.40 5.04
C LEU A 78 -5.02 15.58 6.20
N LYS A 79 -6.25 15.10 6.10
CA LYS A 79 -7.23 15.16 7.19
C LYS A 79 -7.01 14.07 8.25
N HIS A 80 -6.14 13.12 7.98
CA HIS A 80 -5.88 11.97 8.84
C HIS A 80 -4.51 12.08 9.49
N GLU A 81 -4.44 11.71 10.77
CA GLU A 81 -3.20 11.76 11.53
C GLU A 81 -2.18 10.73 11.04
N TYR A 82 -2.66 9.52 10.72
CA TYR A 82 -1.83 8.43 10.21
C TYR A 82 -2.37 7.90 8.88
N VAL A 83 -1.49 7.86 7.90
CA VAL A 83 -1.81 7.36 6.54
C VAL A 83 -0.80 6.29 6.14
N CYS A 84 -1.29 5.21 5.55
CA CYS A 84 -0.45 4.18 4.96
C CYS A 84 -0.73 4.08 3.45
N ILE A 85 0.29 4.35 2.64
CA ILE A 85 0.22 4.16 1.19
C ILE A 85 1.00 2.89 0.85
N GLY A 86 0.27 1.81 0.64
CA GLY A 86 0.84 0.52 0.28
C GLY A 86 1.17 0.41 -1.21
N GLY A 87 2.21 -0.34 -1.53
CA GLY A 87 2.61 -0.64 -2.90
C GLY A 87 3.68 -1.73 -2.94
N HIS A 88 4.02 -2.15 -4.16
CA HIS A 88 5.06 -3.15 -4.43
C HIS A 88 6.12 -2.56 -5.38
N PRO A 89 6.81 -1.46 -5.00
CA PRO A 89 7.74 -0.79 -5.91
C PRO A 89 8.87 -1.73 -6.34
N GLY A 90 9.20 -1.69 -7.62
CA GLY A 90 10.28 -2.53 -8.15
C GLY A 90 10.45 -2.39 -9.64
N PHE A 91 11.57 -2.92 -10.12
CA PHE A 91 11.85 -3.08 -11.54
C PHE A 91 11.22 -4.38 -12.05
N VAL A 92 11.03 -4.45 -13.36
CA VAL A 92 10.49 -5.64 -14.04
C VAL A 92 11.52 -6.11 -15.04
N ASP A 93 11.92 -7.35 -14.90
CA ASP A 93 12.79 -8.09 -15.82
C ASP A 93 12.14 -9.38 -16.26
N ALA A 94 12.84 -10.17 -17.06
CA ALA A 94 12.33 -11.43 -17.58
C ALA A 94 12.03 -12.44 -16.48
N ASP A 95 12.92 -12.54 -15.48
CA ASP A 95 12.76 -13.48 -14.37
C ASP A 95 11.51 -13.17 -13.55
N LEU A 96 11.24 -11.89 -13.30
CA LEU A 96 10.04 -11.50 -12.57
C LEU A 96 8.75 -11.83 -13.34
N LEU A 97 8.76 -11.67 -14.68
CA LEU A 97 7.61 -11.99 -15.51
C LEU A 97 7.28 -13.48 -15.50
N ASP A 98 8.28 -14.33 -15.36
CA ASP A 98 8.11 -15.78 -15.24
C ASP A 98 7.60 -16.22 -13.86
N LEU A 99 7.90 -15.44 -12.82
CA LEU A 99 7.61 -15.80 -11.43
C LEU A 99 6.26 -15.26 -10.91
N THR A 100 5.76 -14.16 -11.46
CA THR A 100 4.56 -13.50 -10.90
C THR A 100 3.76 -12.74 -11.94
N THR A 101 2.45 -12.70 -11.71
CA THR A 101 1.54 -11.84 -12.46
C THR A 101 1.58 -10.38 -12.00
N LEU A 102 2.09 -10.11 -10.78
CA LEU A 102 2.27 -8.76 -10.28
C LEU A 102 3.58 -8.18 -10.82
N SER A 103 3.53 -7.57 -11.98
CA SER A 103 4.70 -7.09 -12.72
C SER A 103 4.62 -5.58 -13.03
N LEU A 104 3.80 -5.19 -13.97
CA LEU A 104 3.72 -3.79 -14.44
C LEU A 104 3.29 -2.80 -13.33
N GLU A 105 2.49 -3.22 -12.38
CA GLU A 105 2.13 -2.42 -11.21
C GLU A 105 3.36 -1.97 -10.42
N ARG A 106 4.40 -2.82 -10.32
CA ARG A 106 5.63 -2.51 -9.57
C ARG A 106 6.32 -1.27 -10.10
N VAL A 107 6.35 -1.09 -11.42
CA VAL A 107 6.93 0.09 -12.07
C VAL A 107 6.11 1.34 -11.75
N ARG A 108 4.79 1.22 -11.69
CA ARG A 108 3.89 2.32 -11.33
C ARG A 108 4.02 2.71 -9.85
N ASP A 109 4.13 1.72 -8.98
CA ASP A 109 4.40 1.96 -7.57
C ASP A 109 5.77 2.60 -7.36
N LEU A 110 6.80 2.14 -8.10
CA LEU A 110 8.13 2.76 -8.07
C LEU A 110 8.07 4.23 -8.54
N GLN A 111 7.35 4.51 -9.62
CA GLN A 111 7.13 5.88 -10.11
C GLN A 111 6.48 6.75 -9.04
N MET A 112 5.54 6.23 -8.29
CA MET A 112 4.86 6.95 -7.20
C MET A 112 5.85 7.30 -6.08
N VAL A 113 6.56 6.31 -5.54
CA VAL A 113 7.44 6.52 -4.36
C VAL A 113 8.70 7.33 -4.70
N THR A 114 9.09 7.41 -5.97
CA THR A 114 10.21 8.23 -6.45
C THR A 114 9.79 9.56 -7.06
N SER A 115 8.50 9.89 -7.03
CA SER A 115 7.96 11.09 -7.67
C SER A 115 8.45 12.38 -7.00
N PRO A 116 9.11 13.28 -7.74
CA PRO A 116 9.50 14.58 -7.19
C PRO A 116 8.29 15.46 -6.88
N VAL A 117 7.17 15.27 -7.58
CA VAL A 117 5.92 16.01 -7.32
C VAL A 117 5.33 15.58 -5.98
N LEU A 118 5.25 14.29 -5.72
CA LEU A 118 4.76 13.79 -4.44
C LEU A 118 5.68 14.19 -3.29
N ARG A 119 7.01 14.09 -3.48
CA ARG A 119 7.99 14.54 -2.49
C ARG A 119 7.77 16.02 -2.12
N LYS A 120 7.61 16.88 -3.13
CA LYS A 120 7.36 18.30 -2.92
C LYS A 120 6.09 18.55 -2.09
N LEU A 121 4.99 17.85 -2.40
CA LEU A 121 3.74 17.97 -1.64
C LEU A 121 3.92 17.53 -0.17
N VAL A 122 4.62 16.43 0.08
CA VAL A 122 4.94 15.96 1.42
C VAL A 122 5.71 17.03 2.21
N GLU A 123 6.75 17.63 1.59
CA GLU A 123 7.58 18.67 2.20
C GLU A 123 6.80 19.97 2.46
N GLU A 124 6.06 20.45 1.47
CA GLU A 124 5.27 21.70 1.56
C GLU A 124 4.17 21.62 2.62
N ASN A 125 3.57 20.46 2.79
CA ASN A 125 2.52 20.23 3.79
C ASN A 125 3.07 19.72 5.14
N LYS A 126 4.40 19.65 5.28
CA LYS A 126 5.09 19.21 6.51
C LYS A 126 4.60 17.84 6.99
N VAL A 127 4.32 16.94 6.05
CA VAL A 127 3.97 15.56 6.36
C VAL A 127 5.22 14.83 6.83
N GLU A 128 5.17 14.25 8.01
CA GLU A 128 6.25 13.44 8.56
C GLU A 128 6.20 12.01 7.97
N LEU A 129 7.32 11.54 7.46
CA LEU A 129 7.48 10.15 7.04
C LEU A 129 8.02 9.36 8.22
N ILE A 130 7.23 8.42 8.69
CA ILE A 130 7.53 7.58 9.85
C ILE A 130 7.71 6.11 9.45
N THR A 131 8.40 5.38 10.28
CA THR A 131 8.48 3.92 10.24
C THR A 131 7.63 3.32 11.35
N TYR A 132 7.38 2.01 11.30
CA TYR A 132 6.71 1.34 12.41
C TYR A 132 7.53 1.40 13.71
N TYR A 133 8.85 1.58 13.64
CA TYR A 133 9.71 1.77 14.83
C TYR A 133 9.38 3.06 15.60
N ASP A 134 8.85 4.05 14.93
CA ASP A 134 8.48 5.33 15.55
C ASP A 134 7.18 5.23 16.36
N LEU A 135 6.50 4.08 16.28
CA LEU A 135 5.18 3.85 16.89
C LEU A 135 5.20 2.91 18.10
N TYR A 136 6.37 2.34 18.48
CA TYR A 136 6.48 1.42 19.61
C TYR A 136 7.80 1.53 20.37
#